data_b581c2afe381d3f02f5b20bf77fd5133
#
_entry.id   b581c2afe381d3f02f5b20bf77fd5133
#
_cell.length_a   1.000
_cell.length_b   1.000
_cell.length_c   1.000
_cell.angle_alpha   90.00
_cell.angle_beta   90.00
_cell.angle_gamma   90.00
#
_symmetry.space_group_name_H-M   'P 1'
#
loop_
_entity.id
_entity.type
_entity.pdbx_description
1 polymer ?
#
loop_
_entity_poly.entity_id
_entity_poly.type
_entity_poly.pdbx_seq_one_letter_code
_entity_poly.pdbx_strand_id
1 'polypeptide(L)'
;PQTSLPNLCALGLGDIQGKEVSLLGEVAAPKGCYGKMAERSIGKDTTTGHWEMAGIITKRPFPTFTETGFPKEVMDAFEAAIGTKTLGNYAESGTVIIQDLGVEHMKTGYPIVYTSADSVFQIAAHEDVIPVQKLYEMCEKARKILTGKYGVGRVIARPFIGNAKDGFTRTKNRRDFSLEPTGPTILDLTKAKGMEVVAVGKIEDIFEHRGMTRTDHTTNNHDGIEKTIQFLKDDFEGLLFTNLVDTDMIYGHRNDVEGYAGALEYFDS
;
A
#
# COMPACT_ATOMS: atom_id res chain seq x y z
N PRO A 1 16.90 11.62 20.43
CA PRO A 1 18.17 11.68 19.71
C PRO A 1 18.34 13.04 19.06
N GLN A 2 19.57 13.55 19.01
CA GLN A 2 19.88 14.79 18.30
C GLN A 2 20.12 14.40 16.84
N THR A 3 19.18 14.70 15.96
CA THR A 3 19.24 14.39 14.51
C THR A 3 19.91 15.54 13.77
N SER A 4 20.83 15.23 12.87
CA SER A 4 21.55 16.21 12.04
C SER A 4 21.14 16.05 10.57
N LEU A 5 20.49 17.08 10.01
CA LEU A 5 19.96 17.09 8.63
C LEU A 5 20.44 18.37 7.89
N PRO A 6 21.76 18.53 7.68
CA PRO A 6 22.31 19.78 7.15
C PRO A 6 21.83 20.12 5.74
N ASN A 7 21.63 19.13 4.86
CA ASN A 7 21.19 19.37 3.49
C ASN A 7 19.71 19.74 3.43
N LEU A 8 18.86 19.02 4.15
CA LEU A 8 17.42 19.35 4.25
C LEU A 8 17.21 20.69 4.94
N CYS A 9 18.00 21.03 5.96
CA CYS A 9 17.98 22.35 6.57
C CYS A 9 18.41 23.43 5.58
N ALA A 10 19.45 23.20 4.77
CA ALA A 10 19.86 24.13 3.72
C ALA A 10 18.75 24.37 2.67
N LEU A 11 17.83 23.42 2.48
CA LEU A 11 16.66 23.56 1.64
C LEU A 11 15.48 24.26 2.34
N GLY A 12 15.53 24.48 3.66
CA GLY A 12 14.51 25.19 4.44
C GLY A 12 13.66 24.30 5.38
N LEU A 13 14.05 23.04 5.62
CA LEU A 13 13.28 22.16 6.51
C LEU A 13 13.13 22.75 7.92
N GLY A 14 14.17 23.36 8.47
CA GLY A 14 14.15 23.98 9.80
C GLY A 14 13.20 25.17 9.92
N ASP A 15 12.87 25.83 8.81
CA ASP A 15 12.01 27.00 8.79
C ASP A 15 10.51 26.67 8.71
N ILE A 16 10.16 25.40 8.42
CA ILE A 16 8.75 24.97 8.26
C ILE A 16 7.96 25.08 9.56
N GLN A 17 8.55 24.76 10.71
CA GLN A 17 7.86 24.72 12.00
C GLN A 17 7.89 26.04 12.77
N GLY A 18 8.75 26.97 12.38
CA GLY A 18 8.96 28.24 13.08
C GLY A 18 9.91 28.11 14.29
N LYS A 19 10.33 29.26 14.79
CA LYS A 19 11.45 29.39 15.75
C LYS A 19 11.30 28.65 17.07
N GLU A 20 10.06 28.51 17.54
CA GLU A 20 9.79 27.94 18.87
C GLU A 20 9.85 26.41 18.91
N VAL A 21 9.79 25.74 17.75
CA VAL A 21 9.66 24.28 17.64
C VAL A 21 10.80 23.64 16.85
N SER A 22 11.56 24.41 16.08
CA SER A 22 12.64 23.88 15.24
C SER A 22 13.87 23.52 16.08
N LEU A 23 14.09 22.22 16.26
CA LEU A 23 15.34 21.67 16.82
C LEU A 23 16.48 21.60 15.78
N LEU A 24 16.15 21.83 14.49
CA LEU A 24 17.06 21.66 13.37
C LEU A 24 17.81 22.96 12.99
N GLY A 25 17.39 24.10 13.55
CA GLY A 25 17.94 25.41 13.21
C GLY A 25 17.34 26.02 11.94
N GLU A 26 17.35 27.34 11.86
CA GLU A 26 16.90 28.14 10.71
C GLU A 26 18.08 28.47 9.79
N VAL A 27 17.81 28.63 8.50
CA VAL A 27 18.79 29.09 7.51
C VAL A 27 18.39 30.45 6.99
N ALA A 28 19.28 31.43 7.09
CA ALA A 28 18.99 32.82 6.69
C ALA A 28 18.61 32.97 5.19
N ALA A 29 19.08 32.05 4.35
CA ALA A 29 18.78 32.04 2.90
C ALA A 29 18.65 30.59 2.43
N PRO A 30 17.46 29.99 2.51
CA PRO A 30 17.23 28.62 2.03
C PRO A 30 17.50 28.49 0.53
N LYS A 31 18.14 27.38 0.16
CA LYS A 31 18.44 27.06 -1.26
C LYS A 31 17.24 26.48 -2.01
N GLY A 32 16.18 26.09 -1.31
CA GLY A 32 14.97 25.49 -1.85
C GLY A 32 13.72 26.29 -1.53
N CYS A 33 12.60 25.88 -2.12
CA CYS A 33 11.27 26.35 -1.72
C CYS A 33 10.68 25.34 -0.73
N TYR A 34 10.12 25.83 0.36
CA TYR A 34 9.50 25.01 1.38
C TYR A 34 8.12 25.56 1.78
N GLY A 35 7.30 24.73 2.38
CA GLY A 35 5.97 25.13 2.84
C GLY A 35 5.24 24.02 3.57
N LYS A 36 4.07 24.37 4.11
CA LYS A 36 3.16 23.44 4.79
C LYS A 36 1.94 23.17 3.91
N MET A 37 1.55 21.92 3.80
CA MET A 37 0.29 21.53 3.21
C MET A 37 -0.57 20.85 4.26
N ALA A 38 -1.86 21.24 4.35
CA ALA A 38 -2.83 20.57 5.20
C ALA A 38 -3.53 19.46 4.40
N GLU A 39 -3.52 18.24 4.94
CA GLU A 39 -4.27 17.13 4.36
C GLU A 39 -5.77 17.44 4.29
N ARG A 40 -6.39 17.15 3.16
CA ARG A 40 -7.82 17.38 2.88
C ARG A 40 -8.61 16.08 2.72
N SER A 41 -7.94 14.99 2.44
CA SER A 41 -8.54 13.66 2.37
C SER A 41 -8.92 13.18 3.77
N ILE A 42 -10.01 12.42 3.87
CA ILE A 42 -10.53 11.94 5.17
C ILE A 42 -9.85 10.63 5.58
N GLY A 43 -9.36 9.84 4.64
CA GLY A 43 -8.64 8.60 4.91
C GLY A 43 -7.22 8.87 5.45
N LYS A 44 -6.68 7.93 6.24
CA LYS A 44 -5.30 7.99 6.77
C LYS A 44 -4.45 6.78 6.39
N ASP A 45 -4.77 6.17 5.27
CA ASP A 45 -4.02 5.03 4.73
C ASP A 45 -3.03 5.49 3.65
N THR A 46 -2.05 4.63 3.36
CA THR A 46 -1.01 4.88 2.36
C THR A 46 -1.58 5.30 1.01
N THR A 47 -2.62 4.63 0.54
CA THR A 47 -3.24 4.89 -0.77
C THR A 47 -3.83 6.30 -0.82
N THR A 48 -4.62 6.67 0.19
CA THR A 48 -5.23 8.01 0.30
C THR A 48 -4.16 9.11 0.29
N GLY A 49 -3.09 8.98 1.09
CA GLY A 49 -2.03 9.98 1.17
C GLY A 49 -1.28 10.15 -0.16
N HIS A 50 -0.90 9.07 -0.82
CA HIS A 50 -0.23 9.15 -2.12
C HIS A 50 -1.13 9.68 -3.22
N TRP A 51 -2.41 9.33 -3.22
CA TRP A 51 -3.37 9.86 -4.18
C TRP A 51 -3.58 11.36 -4.00
N GLU A 52 -3.60 11.85 -2.75
CA GLU A 52 -3.72 13.28 -2.49
C GLU A 52 -2.50 14.05 -2.98
N MET A 53 -1.28 13.57 -2.73
CA MET A 53 -0.07 14.14 -3.32
C MET A 53 -0.11 14.16 -4.86
N ALA A 54 -0.79 13.19 -5.47
CA ALA A 54 -0.96 13.08 -6.92
C ALA A 54 -2.21 13.82 -7.46
N GLY A 55 -2.96 14.55 -6.62
CA GLY A 55 -4.06 15.42 -7.01
C GLY A 55 -5.47 14.89 -6.77
N ILE A 56 -5.65 13.75 -6.09
CA ILE A 56 -6.97 13.18 -5.77
C ILE A 56 -7.30 13.37 -4.30
N ILE A 57 -8.33 14.17 -4.01
CA ILE A 57 -8.85 14.30 -2.64
C ILE A 57 -9.91 13.24 -2.39
N THR A 58 -9.63 12.33 -1.46
CA THR A 58 -10.55 11.27 -1.05
C THR A 58 -11.55 11.81 -0.03
N LYS A 59 -12.80 12.00 -0.47
CA LYS A 59 -13.88 12.60 0.35
C LYS A 59 -14.55 11.62 1.31
N ARG A 60 -14.30 10.32 1.17
CA ARG A 60 -14.83 9.25 2.03
C ARG A 60 -13.72 8.27 2.30
N PRO A 61 -13.50 7.85 3.56
CA PRO A 61 -12.53 6.82 3.86
C PRO A 61 -12.94 5.51 3.17
N PHE A 62 -11.98 4.65 2.90
CA PHE A 62 -12.28 3.32 2.42
C PHE A 62 -13.10 2.56 3.47
N PRO A 63 -14.19 1.87 3.07
CA PRO A 63 -15.06 1.19 4.01
C PRO A 63 -14.33 0.02 4.71
N THR A 64 -14.67 -0.22 5.96
CA THR A 64 -14.26 -1.40 6.73
C THR A 64 -15.48 -2.23 7.11
N PHE A 65 -15.32 -3.53 7.24
CA PHE A 65 -16.42 -4.49 7.51
C PHE A 65 -16.09 -5.39 8.70
N THR A 66 -15.57 -4.78 9.77
CA THR A 66 -15.04 -5.50 10.94
C THR A 66 -16.11 -6.07 11.86
N GLU A 67 -17.29 -5.44 11.94
CA GLU A 67 -18.33 -5.85 12.89
C GLU A 67 -19.17 -7.03 12.38
N THR A 68 -19.53 -7.03 11.11
CA THR A 68 -20.49 -8.00 10.55
C THR A 68 -19.96 -8.80 9.37
N GLY A 69 -18.72 -8.55 8.95
CA GLY A 69 -18.23 -9.02 7.66
C GLY A 69 -18.91 -8.27 6.49
N PHE A 70 -18.67 -8.74 5.28
CA PHE A 70 -19.25 -8.14 4.07
C PHE A 70 -20.75 -8.43 3.99
N PRO A 71 -21.55 -7.45 3.49
CA PRO A 71 -22.99 -7.64 3.32
C PRO A 71 -23.33 -8.82 2.40
N LYS A 72 -24.49 -9.42 2.67
CA LYS A 72 -24.95 -10.59 1.91
C LYS A 72 -24.94 -10.36 0.39
N GLU A 73 -25.35 -9.20 -0.05
CA GLU A 73 -25.37 -8.84 -1.49
C GLU A 73 -23.97 -8.88 -2.14
N VAL A 74 -22.91 -8.51 -1.40
CA VAL A 74 -21.52 -8.59 -1.86
C VAL A 74 -21.07 -10.06 -1.94
N MET A 75 -21.39 -10.84 -0.90
CA MET A 75 -21.01 -12.24 -0.86
C MET A 75 -21.74 -13.07 -1.91
N ASP A 76 -23.05 -12.85 -2.09
CA ASP A 76 -23.83 -13.51 -3.14
C ASP A 76 -23.28 -13.21 -4.54
N ALA A 77 -22.94 -11.94 -4.81
CA ALA A 77 -22.34 -11.54 -6.09
C ALA A 77 -20.96 -12.18 -6.28
N PHE A 78 -20.14 -12.24 -5.23
CA PHE A 78 -18.82 -12.86 -5.29
C PHE A 78 -18.92 -14.38 -5.51
N GLU A 79 -19.75 -15.09 -4.74
CA GLU A 79 -19.98 -16.52 -4.90
C GLU A 79 -20.51 -16.89 -6.29
N ALA A 80 -21.45 -16.08 -6.82
CA ALA A 80 -21.94 -16.24 -8.19
C ALA A 80 -20.80 -16.06 -9.22
N ALA A 81 -19.94 -15.06 -9.03
CA ALA A 81 -18.84 -14.78 -9.95
C ALA A 81 -17.76 -15.87 -9.95
N ILE A 82 -17.47 -16.46 -8.79
CA ILE A 82 -16.45 -17.53 -8.67
C ILE A 82 -17.04 -18.93 -8.92
N GLY A 83 -18.37 -19.08 -8.88
CA GLY A 83 -19.10 -20.33 -9.15
C GLY A 83 -19.04 -21.32 -7.98
N THR A 84 -18.79 -20.88 -6.77
CA THR A 84 -18.72 -21.73 -5.56
C THR A 84 -19.09 -20.94 -4.31
N LYS A 85 -19.39 -21.65 -3.22
CA LYS A 85 -19.60 -21.06 -1.90
C LYS A 85 -18.28 -20.62 -1.27
N THR A 86 -18.38 -19.85 -0.21
CA THR A 86 -17.24 -19.38 0.58
C THR A 86 -17.37 -19.79 2.05
N LEU A 87 -16.24 -19.80 2.76
CA LEU A 87 -16.16 -19.96 4.22
C LEU A 87 -15.81 -18.60 4.86
N GLY A 88 -16.14 -18.44 6.13
CA GLY A 88 -15.73 -17.26 6.92
C GLY A 88 -16.65 -16.07 6.77
N ASN A 89 -16.17 -14.97 6.22
CA ASN A 89 -16.82 -13.65 6.11
C ASN A 89 -16.94 -12.94 7.47
N TYR A 90 -15.86 -12.88 8.23
CA TYR A 90 -15.74 -12.12 9.46
C TYR A 90 -14.33 -11.53 9.62
N ALA A 91 -14.16 -10.65 10.62
CA ALA A 91 -12.87 -10.03 10.89
C ALA A 91 -12.01 -10.97 11.75
N GLU A 92 -10.82 -11.35 11.25
CA GLU A 92 -9.89 -12.20 11.96
C GLU A 92 -8.45 -12.01 11.46
N SER A 93 -7.49 -12.44 12.28
CA SER A 93 -6.11 -12.58 11.87
C SER A 93 -5.98 -13.66 10.79
N GLY A 94 -5.29 -13.36 9.71
CA GLY A 94 -5.09 -14.34 8.63
C GLY A 94 -4.26 -15.57 9.02
N THR A 95 -3.52 -15.54 10.14
CA THR A 95 -2.83 -16.72 10.70
C THR A 95 -3.78 -17.59 11.52
N VAL A 96 -4.77 -16.99 12.16
CA VAL A 96 -5.78 -17.71 12.96
C VAL A 96 -6.81 -18.36 12.05
N ILE A 97 -7.41 -17.58 11.14
CA ILE A 97 -8.52 -18.07 10.31
C ILE A 97 -8.14 -19.27 9.42
N ILE A 98 -6.88 -19.36 8.96
CA ILE A 98 -6.44 -20.54 8.20
C ILE A 98 -6.29 -21.79 9.07
N GLN A 99 -6.02 -21.64 10.39
CA GLN A 99 -6.05 -22.79 11.31
C GLN A 99 -7.50 -23.24 11.54
N ASP A 100 -8.40 -22.31 11.76
CA ASP A 100 -9.79 -22.60 12.10
C ASP A 100 -10.57 -23.22 10.94
N LEU A 101 -10.40 -22.66 9.74
CA LEU A 101 -11.18 -23.05 8.56
C LEU A 101 -10.41 -23.87 7.51
N GLY A 102 -9.09 -24.03 7.67
CA GLY A 102 -8.25 -24.71 6.68
C GLY A 102 -8.66 -26.17 6.41
N VAL A 103 -9.05 -26.91 7.44
CA VAL A 103 -9.53 -28.30 7.30
C VAL A 103 -10.85 -28.35 6.53
N GLU A 104 -11.78 -27.45 6.82
CA GLU A 104 -13.05 -27.36 6.11
C GLU A 104 -12.86 -26.93 4.66
N HIS A 105 -11.99 -25.95 4.43
CA HIS A 105 -11.58 -25.55 3.09
C HIS A 105 -11.04 -26.71 2.26
N MET A 106 -10.13 -27.52 2.83
CA MET A 106 -9.58 -28.69 2.15
C MET A 106 -10.63 -29.75 1.79
N LYS A 107 -11.69 -29.90 2.60
CA LYS A 107 -12.79 -30.84 2.37
C LYS A 107 -13.79 -30.35 1.33
N THR A 108 -14.12 -29.06 1.37
CA THR A 108 -15.19 -28.49 0.56
C THR A 108 -14.71 -27.86 -0.74
N GLY A 109 -13.45 -27.44 -0.80
CA GLY A 109 -12.91 -26.63 -1.87
C GLY A 109 -13.38 -25.16 -1.84
N TYR A 110 -14.10 -24.71 -0.81
CA TYR A 110 -14.61 -23.36 -0.68
C TYR A 110 -13.51 -22.41 -0.20
N PRO A 111 -13.22 -21.31 -0.91
CA PRO A 111 -12.23 -20.34 -0.46
C PRO A 111 -12.68 -19.66 0.84
N ILE A 112 -11.72 -19.26 1.68
CA ILE A 112 -11.97 -18.59 2.95
C ILE A 112 -11.95 -17.07 2.70
N VAL A 113 -13.07 -16.39 2.93
CA VAL A 113 -13.19 -14.93 2.88
C VAL A 113 -13.12 -14.36 4.28
N TYR A 114 -12.34 -13.29 4.47
CA TYR A 114 -12.24 -12.60 5.75
C TYR A 114 -11.78 -11.15 5.57
N THR A 115 -11.88 -10.37 6.63
CA THR A 115 -11.39 -8.99 6.69
C THR A 115 -10.49 -8.78 7.92
N SER A 116 -10.04 -7.57 8.14
CA SER A 116 -9.28 -7.14 9.32
C SER A 116 -9.67 -5.69 9.68
N ALA A 117 -8.93 -5.05 10.59
CA ALA A 117 -9.14 -3.64 10.92
C ALA A 117 -8.89 -2.69 9.72
N ASP A 118 -8.11 -3.12 8.74
CA ASP A 118 -7.90 -2.39 7.50
C ASP A 118 -9.08 -2.54 6.54
N SER A 119 -9.15 -1.66 5.54
CA SER A 119 -10.11 -1.73 4.44
C SER A 119 -9.70 -2.78 3.41
N VAL A 120 -9.92 -4.05 3.72
CA VAL A 120 -9.46 -5.19 2.91
C VAL A 120 -10.51 -6.29 2.77
N PHE A 121 -10.57 -6.91 1.58
CA PHE A 121 -11.25 -8.16 1.31
C PHE A 121 -10.17 -9.23 1.05
N GLN A 122 -10.06 -10.21 1.92
CA GLN A 122 -9.00 -11.20 1.83
C GLN A 122 -9.58 -12.56 1.48
N ILE A 123 -8.91 -13.26 0.56
CA ILE A 123 -9.29 -14.61 0.11
C ILE A 123 -8.13 -15.54 0.41
N ALA A 124 -8.31 -16.45 1.38
CA ALA A 124 -7.32 -17.49 1.66
C ALA A 124 -7.73 -18.81 1.01
N ALA A 125 -6.72 -19.51 0.46
CA ALA A 125 -6.90 -20.83 -0.14
C ALA A 125 -5.61 -21.66 -0.04
N HIS A 126 -5.75 -22.95 0.19
CA HIS A 126 -4.65 -23.91 0.14
C HIS A 126 -4.20 -24.14 -1.29
N GLU A 127 -2.89 -24.09 -1.56
CA GLU A 127 -2.36 -24.12 -2.93
C GLU A 127 -2.66 -25.43 -3.68
N ASP A 128 -2.80 -26.56 -2.96
CA ASP A 128 -3.18 -27.86 -3.55
C ASP A 128 -4.69 -27.98 -3.82
N VAL A 129 -5.53 -27.11 -3.24
CA VAL A 129 -7.00 -27.14 -3.40
C VAL A 129 -7.45 -26.13 -4.45
N ILE A 130 -6.96 -24.90 -4.34
CA ILE A 130 -7.17 -23.82 -5.30
C ILE A 130 -5.79 -23.33 -5.74
N PRO A 131 -5.36 -23.66 -6.94
CA PRO A 131 -4.07 -23.20 -7.48
C PRO A 131 -3.94 -21.67 -7.39
N VAL A 132 -2.73 -21.18 -7.14
CA VAL A 132 -2.43 -19.75 -6.92
C VAL A 132 -3.01 -18.86 -8.03
N GLN A 133 -2.87 -19.27 -9.30
CA GLN A 133 -3.42 -18.51 -10.41
C GLN A 133 -4.94 -18.42 -10.36
N LYS A 134 -5.62 -19.48 -9.94
CA LYS A 134 -7.08 -19.48 -9.77
C LYS A 134 -7.52 -18.58 -8.63
N LEU A 135 -6.75 -18.53 -7.54
CA LEU A 135 -6.98 -17.59 -6.44
C LEU A 135 -6.84 -16.13 -6.92
N TYR A 136 -5.85 -15.84 -7.75
CA TYR A 136 -5.70 -14.50 -8.33
C TYR A 136 -6.89 -14.12 -9.20
N GLU A 137 -7.40 -15.01 -10.05
CA GLU A 137 -8.62 -14.77 -10.83
C GLU A 137 -9.85 -14.50 -9.93
N MET A 138 -9.97 -15.18 -8.78
CA MET A 138 -11.02 -14.89 -7.80
C MET A 138 -10.86 -13.49 -7.22
N CYS A 139 -9.63 -13.06 -6.90
CA CYS A 139 -9.35 -11.72 -6.41
C CYS A 139 -9.68 -10.64 -7.45
N GLU A 140 -9.37 -10.85 -8.73
CA GLU A 140 -9.74 -9.94 -9.81
C GLU A 140 -11.26 -9.80 -9.96
N LYS A 141 -12.00 -10.91 -9.81
CA LYS A 141 -13.47 -10.87 -9.80
C LYS A 141 -14.01 -10.10 -8.59
N ALA A 142 -13.45 -10.35 -7.40
CA ALA A 142 -13.80 -9.60 -6.20
C ALA A 142 -13.51 -8.10 -6.37
N ARG A 143 -12.36 -7.72 -6.95
CA ARG A 143 -12.00 -6.32 -7.19
C ARG A 143 -13.03 -5.59 -8.07
N LYS A 144 -13.58 -6.25 -9.09
CA LYS A 144 -14.61 -5.69 -9.97
C LYS A 144 -15.96 -5.49 -9.25
N ILE A 145 -16.27 -6.30 -8.27
CA ILE A 145 -17.51 -6.22 -7.46
C ILE A 145 -17.38 -5.14 -6.38
N LEU A 146 -16.22 -5.07 -5.72
CA LEU A 146 -15.96 -4.21 -4.57
C LEU A 146 -15.63 -2.77 -4.99
N THR A 147 -16.64 -2.05 -5.47
CA THR A 147 -16.58 -0.67 -5.94
C THR A 147 -17.59 0.23 -5.22
N GLY A 148 -17.49 1.54 -5.40
CA GLY A 148 -18.41 2.52 -4.78
C GLY A 148 -18.46 2.40 -3.25
N LYS A 149 -19.65 2.19 -2.68
CA LYS A 149 -19.84 2.08 -1.21
C LYS A 149 -19.19 0.83 -0.60
N TYR A 150 -18.83 -0.17 -1.41
CA TYR A 150 -18.13 -1.39 -1.02
C TYR A 150 -16.67 -1.41 -1.47
N GLY A 151 -16.18 -0.31 -2.00
CA GLY A 151 -14.82 -0.18 -2.54
C GLY A 151 -13.76 -0.19 -1.46
N VAL A 152 -13.45 -1.39 -0.92
CA VAL A 152 -12.30 -1.57 -0.02
C VAL A 152 -10.99 -1.20 -0.72
N GLY A 153 -10.03 -0.70 0.04
CA GLY A 153 -8.74 -0.28 -0.50
C GLY A 153 -7.99 -1.40 -1.23
N ARG A 154 -8.06 -2.63 -0.71
CA ARG A 154 -7.35 -3.77 -1.31
C ARG A 154 -8.19 -5.05 -1.27
N VAL A 155 -8.11 -5.85 -2.33
CA VAL A 155 -8.43 -7.27 -2.34
C VAL A 155 -7.12 -8.04 -2.26
N ILE A 156 -7.01 -9.04 -1.38
CA ILE A 156 -5.73 -9.70 -1.10
C ILE A 156 -5.86 -11.20 -1.28
N ALA A 157 -5.05 -11.76 -2.16
CA ALA A 157 -4.83 -13.20 -2.23
C ALA A 157 -3.90 -13.66 -1.09
N ARG A 158 -4.34 -14.65 -0.32
CA ARG A 158 -3.64 -15.22 0.83
C ARG A 158 -3.45 -16.72 0.67
N PRO A 159 -2.61 -17.17 -0.25
CA PRO A 159 -2.35 -18.62 -0.39
C PRO A 159 -1.63 -19.17 0.85
N PHE A 160 -1.95 -20.43 1.17
CA PHE A 160 -1.35 -21.15 2.29
C PHE A 160 -1.12 -22.61 1.94
N ILE A 161 -0.32 -23.29 2.74
CA ILE A 161 0.01 -24.72 2.67
C ILE A 161 -0.09 -25.34 4.07
N GLY A 162 0.00 -26.64 4.16
CA GLY A 162 0.00 -27.37 5.42
C GLY A 162 -1.11 -28.42 5.50
N ASN A 163 -1.39 -28.91 6.70
CA ASN A 163 -2.40 -29.94 6.92
C ASN A 163 -2.93 -29.89 8.37
N ALA A 164 -3.97 -30.67 8.65
CA ALA A 164 -4.60 -30.71 9.96
C ALA A 164 -3.68 -31.16 11.11
N LYS A 165 -2.61 -31.91 10.82
CA LYS A 165 -1.70 -32.45 11.83
C LYS A 165 -0.61 -31.44 12.22
N ASP A 166 -0.04 -30.79 11.21
CA ASP A 166 1.14 -29.92 11.37
C ASP A 166 0.77 -28.43 11.38
N GLY A 167 -0.51 -28.12 11.14
CA GLY A 167 -1.03 -26.76 11.00
C GLY A 167 -0.87 -26.19 9.59
N PHE A 168 -1.36 -24.97 9.41
CA PHE A 168 -1.34 -24.25 8.12
C PHE A 168 -0.43 -23.03 8.18
N THR A 169 0.30 -22.77 7.09
CA THR A 169 1.25 -21.66 7.00
C THR A 169 1.02 -20.88 5.69
N ARG A 170 0.99 -19.55 5.78
CA ARG A 170 0.90 -18.68 4.60
C ARG A 170 2.16 -18.78 3.76
N THR A 171 2.00 -18.75 2.44
CA THR A 171 3.11 -18.74 1.50
C THR A 171 3.52 -17.33 1.11
N LYS A 172 4.63 -17.21 0.37
CA LYS A 172 5.10 -15.95 -0.21
C LYS A 172 4.28 -15.48 -1.43
N ASN A 173 3.37 -16.30 -1.93
CA ASN A 173 2.55 -16.03 -3.10
C ASN A 173 1.35 -15.10 -2.78
N ARG A 174 1.46 -14.27 -1.74
CA ARG A 174 0.53 -13.17 -1.50
C ARG A 174 0.55 -12.20 -2.68
N ARG A 175 -0.64 -11.73 -3.09
CA ARG A 175 -0.80 -10.67 -4.07
C ARG A 175 -1.94 -9.76 -3.66
N ASP A 176 -1.67 -8.46 -3.73
CA ASP A 176 -2.66 -7.41 -3.45
C ASP A 176 -3.21 -6.88 -4.78
N PHE A 177 -4.52 -6.63 -4.83
CA PHE A 177 -5.26 -6.02 -5.92
C PHE A 177 -5.89 -4.75 -5.37
N SER A 178 -5.20 -3.64 -5.55
CA SER A 178 -5.59 -2.36 -4.99
C SER A 178 -6.75 -1.74 -5.77
N LEU A 179 -7.39 -0.74 -5.20
CA LEU A 179 -8.33 0.09 -5.93
C LEU A 179 -7.53 1.05 -6.83
N GLU A 180 -7.93 1.15 -8.08
CA GLU A 180 -7.36 2.16 -8.98
C GLU A 180 -7.73 3.58 -8.53
N PRO A 181 -6.86 4.57 -8.80
CA PRO A 181 -7.17 5.98 -8.57
C PRO A 181 -8.53 6.37 -9.19
N THR A 182 -9.36 7.04 -8.40
CA THR A 182 -10.75 7.38 -8.78
C THR A 182 -10.87 8.48 -9.84
N GLY A 183 -9.76 9.07 -10.24
CA GLY A 183 -9.68 10.12 -11.25
C GLY A 183 -8.27 10.20 -11.87
N PRO A 184 -8.04 11.14 -12.79
CA PRO A 184 -6.72 11.38 -13.35
C PRO A 184 -5.79 11.96 -12.28
N THR A 185 -4.58 11.42 -12.21
CA THR A 185 -3.51 11.86 -11.33
C THR A 185 -2.47 12.67 -12.09
N ILE A 186 -1.53 13.30 -11.39
CA ILE A 186 -0.40 13.96 -12.04
C ILE A 186 0.45 12.96 -12.85
N LEU A 187 0.47 11.67 -12.46
CA LEU A 187 1.14 10.63 -13.23
C LEU A 187 0.48 10.46 -14.60
N ASP A 188 -0.87 10.37 -14.62
CA ASP A 188 -1.63 10.25 -15.86
C ASP A 188 -1.42 11.48 -16.77
N LEU A 189 -1.47 12.67 -16.17
CA LEU A 189 -1.32 13.93 -16.91
C LEU A 189 0.08 14.09 -17.50
N THR A 190 1.11 13.71 -16.76
CA THR A 190 2.50 13.76 -17.22
C THR A 190 2.69 12.78 -18.39
N LYS A 191 2.25 11.54 -18.24
CA LYS A 191 2.31 10.54 -19.29
C LYS A 191 1.52 10.94 -20.54
N ALA A 192 0.33 11.53 -20.36
CA ALA A 192 -0.50 11.98 -21.49
C ALA A 192 0.16 13.11 -22.31
N LYS A 193 1.09 13.84 -21.71
CA LYS A 193 1.92 14.85 -22.41
C LYS A 193 3.15 14.25 -23.12
N GLY A 194 3.31 12.95 -23.11
CA GLY A 194 4.47 12.28 -23.70
C GLY A 194 5.74 12.34 -22.85
N MET A 195 5.62 12.79 -21.60
CA MET A 195 6.71 12.85 -20.64
C MET A 195 6.86 11.51 -19.90
N GLU A 196 8.04 11.23 -19.37
CA GLU A 196 8.28 10.03 -18.57
C GLU A 196 7.69 10.16 -17.15
N VAL A 197 7.24 9.03 -16.62
CA VAL A 197 6.86 8.87 -15.21
C VAL A 197 7.59 7.65 -14.65
N VAL A 198 8.60 7.92 -13.84
CA VAL A 198 9.42 6.89 -13.20
C VAL A 198 8.93 6.68 -11.77
N ALA A 199 8.54 5.46 -11.45
CA ALA A 199 8.05 5.05 -10.14
C ALA A 199 9.08 4.16 -9.45
N VAL A 200 9.52 4.52 -8.23
CA VAL A 200 10.49 3.76 -7.45
C VAL A 200 9.86 3.33 -6.12
N GLY A 201 10.04 2.07 -5.75
CA GLY A 201 9.45 1.48 -4.56
C GLY A 201 8.02 1.02 -4.76
N LYS A 202 7.12 1.32 -3.82
CA LYS A 202 5.72 0.88 -3.85
C LYS A 202 4.79 1.76 -4.70
N ILE A 203 5.30 2.75 -5.41
CA ILE A 203 4.46 3.68 -6.18
C ILE A 203 3.62 2.93 -7.21
N GLU A 204 4.21 1.97 -7.92
CA GLU A 204 3.50 1.15 -8.89
C GLU A 204 2.28 0.44 -8.29
N ASP A 205 2.44 -0.21 -7.14
CA ASP A 205 1.37 -0.92 -6.44
C ASP A 205 0.29 0.04 -5.91
N ILE A 206 0.69 1.22 -5.41
CA ILE A 206 -0.23 2.22 -4.84
C ILE A 206 -1.14 2.82 -5.91
N PHE A 207 -0.64 2.97 -7.13
CA PHE A 207 -1.39 3.49 -8.27
C PHE A 207 -1.90 2.40 -9.23
N GLU A 208 -1.84 1.11 -8.82
CA GLU A 208 -2.31 -0.05 -9.57
C GLU A 208 -1.79 -0.05 -11.02
N HIS A 209 -0.48 0.11 -11.17
CA HIS A 209 0.25 0.13 -12.46
C HIS A 209 -0.18 1.26 -13.41
N ARG A 210 -0.96 2.23 -12.92
CA ARG A 210 -1.54 3.29 -13.75
C ARG A 210 -0.67 4.55 -13.77
N GLY A 211 -0.43 5.06 -14.97
CA GLY A 211 0.22 6.36 -15.18
C GLY A 211 1.75 6.30 -15.28
N MET A 212 2.42 5.17 -15.02
CA MET A 212 3.87 5.04 -15.13
C MET A 212 4.32 4.70 -16.55
N THR A 213 5.57 5.07 -16.85
CA THR A 213 6.31 4.65 -18.04
C THR A 213 7.45 3.70 -17.71
N ARG A 214 8.06 3.87 -16.52
CA ARG A 214 9.13 3.02 -15.98
C ARG A 214 8.89 2.76 -14.50
N THR A 215 9.20 1.56 -14.03
CA THR A 215 9.05 1.19 -12.61
C THR A 215 10.26 0.41 -12.12
N ASP A 216 10.59 0.55 -10.84
CA ASP A 216 11.60 -0.26 -10.18
C ASP A 216 11.23 -0.50 -8.71
N HIS A 217 11.01 -1.77 -8.34
CA HIS A 217 10.74 -2.15 -6.96
C HIS A 217 12.00 -2.08 -6.10
N THR A 218 11.82 -1.83 -4.82
CA THR A 218 12.93 -1.69 -3.87
C THR A 218 12.82 -2.66 -2.72
N THR A 219 13.97 -3.02 -2.15
CA THR A 219 14.08 -3.92 -1.00
C THR A 219 14.08 -3.17 0.33
N ASN A 220 14.57 -1.93 0.36
CA ASN A 220 14.70 -1.05 1.52
C ASN A 220 14.95 0.40 1.07
N ASN A 221 15.08 1.34 2.04
CA ASN A 221 15.33 2.75 1.73
C ASN A 221 16.67 2.98 1.02
N HIS A 222 17.72 2.25 1.38
CA HIS A 222 19.04 2.39 0.75
C HIS A 222 18.94 2.09 -0.75
N ASP A 223 18.38 0.93 -1.12
CA ASP A 223 18.13 0.53 -2.50
C ASP A 223 17.27 1.57 -3.24
N GLY A 224 16.24 2.11 -2.57
CA GLY A 224 15.37 3.16 -3.12
C GLY A 224 16.10 4.47 -3.40
N ILE A 225 17.01 4.89 -2.52
CA ILE A 225 17.83 6.08 -2.71
C ILE A 225 18.81 5.88 -3.87
N GLU A 226 19.51 4.74 -3.91
CA GLU A 226 20.46 4.43 -4.99
C GLU A 226 19.78 4.40 -6.36
N LYS A 227 18.63 3.75 -6.49
CA LYS A 227 17.83 3.70 -7.71
C LYS A 227 17.33 5.09 -8.12
N THR A 228 16.88 5.88 -7.16
CA THR A 228 16.48 7.27 -7.39
C THR A 228 17.64 8.10 -7.96
N ILE A 229 18.83 8.00 -7.36
CA ILE A 229 20.02 8.70 -7.83
C ILE A 229 20.41 8.20 -9.24
N GLN A 230 20.27 6.90 -9.51
CA GLN A 230 20.55 6.34 -10.82
C GLN A 230 19.62 6.92 -11.89
N PHE A 231 18.29 6.96 -11.63
CA PHE A 231 17.32 7.57 -12.54
C PHE A 231 17.54 9.06 -12.75
N LEU A 232 17.98 9.81 -11.72
CA LEU A 232 18.31 11.23 -11.85
C LEU A 232 19.53 11.51 -12.74
N LYS A 233 20.33 10.49 -13.07
CA LYS A 233 21.44 10.62 -14.04
C LYS A 233 20.97 10.43 -15.47
N ASP A 234 19.79 9.89 -15.69
CA ASP A 234 19.20 9.76 -17.01
C ASP A 234 18.73 11.13 -17.51
N ASP A 235 18.88 11.37 -18.79
CA ASP A 235 18.34 12.59 -19.43
C ASP A 235 16.88 12.34 -19.83
N PHE A 236 15.94 12.68 -18.94
CA PHE A 236 14.52 12.57 -19.21
C PHE A 236 13.73 13.80 -18.74
N GLU A 237 12.65 14.09 -19.42
CA GLU A 237 11.68 15.10 -18.99
C GLU A 237 10.45 14.40 -18.42
N GLY A 238 10.08 14.72 -17.17
CA GLY A 238 8.94 14.07 -16.55
C GLY A 238 8.91 14.11 -15.03
N LEU A 239 8.37 13.06 -14.43
CA LEU A 239 8.19 12.90 -12.98
C LEU A 239 8.95 11.66 -12.49
N LEU A 240 9.80 11.83 -11.49
CA LEU A 240 10.33 10.73 -10.69
C LEU A 240 9.65 10.74 -9.33
N PHE A 241 8.95 9.66 -9.01
CA PHE A 241 8.22 9.50 -7.76
C PHE A 241 8.76 8.31 -6.99
N THR A 242 9.36 8.55 -5.82
CA THR A 242 9.99 7.53 -4.98
C THR A 242 9.26 7.40 -3.65
N ASN A 243 9.01 6.17 -3.22
CA ASN A 243 8.50 5.84 -1.90
C ASN A 243 9.59 5.14 -1.07
N LEU A 244 10.04 5.77 0.02
CA LEU A 244 11.01 5.21 0.96
C LEU A 244 10.26 4.58 2.14
N VAL A 245 10.17 3.26 2.17
CA VAL A 245 9.21 2.50 2.99
C VAL A 245 9.70 2.17 4.41
N ASP A 246 11.00 2.16 4.68
CA ASP A 246 11.55 1.68 5.96
C ASP A 246 11.17 2.59 7.12
N THR A 247 11.06 3.90 6.89
CA THR A 247 10.64 4.89 7.87
C THR A 247 9.27 4.58 8.46
N ASP A 248 8.35 4.04 7.66
CA ASP A 248 7.06 3.52 8.10
C ASP A 248 7.16 2.08 8.62
N MET A 249 7.60 1.14 7.77
CA MET A 249 7.49 -0.30 8.01
C MET A 249 8.41 -0.82 9.10
N ILE A 250 9.64 -0.30 9.18
CA ILE A 250 10.66 -0.80 10.12
C ILE A 250 10.68 0.05 11.39
N TYR A 251 10.60 1.36 11.26
CA TYR A 251 10.80 2.27 12.39
C TYR A 251 9.49 2.85 12.95
N GLY A 252 8.62 3.43 12.12
CA GLY A 252 7.41 4.13 12.54
C GLY A 252 6.42 3.22 13.27
N HIS A 253 6.04 2.10 12.70
CA HIS A 253 5.14 1.12 13.32
C HIS A 253 5.69 0.46 14.60
N ARG A 254 6.96 0.60 14.89
CA ARG A 254 7.62 0.03 16.09
C ARG A 254 8.02 1.07 17.10
N ASN A 255 7.72 2.36 16.85
CA ASN A 255 8.18 3.49 17.67
C ASN A 255 9.70 3.52 17.87
N ASP A 256 10.46 3.07 16.88
CA ASP A 256 11.91 3.11 16.87
C ASP A 256 12.38 4.52 16.43
N VAL A 257 12.48 5.41 17.41
CA VAL A 257 12.84 6.82 17.20
C VAL A 257 14.28 6.96 16.70
N GLU A 258 15.19 6.12 17.18
CA GLU A 258 16.60 6.16 16.78
C GLU A 258 16.79 5.66 15.35
N GLY A 259 16.17 4.55 14.99
CA GLY A 259 16.20 4.03 13.63
C GLY A 259 15.55 4.98 12.63
N TYR A 260 14.42 5.64 12.99
CA TYR A 260 13.79 6.65 12.16
C TYR A 260 14.72 7.86 11.93
N ALA A 261 15.37 8.38 12.98
CA ALA A 261 16.32 9.48 12.87
C ALA A 261 17.52 9.10 11.97
N GLY A 262 18.10 7.91 12.16
CA GLY A 262 19.19 7.40 11.34
C GLY A 262 18.81 7.25 9.86
N ALA A 263 17.59 6.84 9.57
CA ALA A 263 17.09 6.76 8.18
C ALA A 263 16.98 8.13 7.51
N LEU A 264 16.57 9.16 8.27
CA LEU A 264 16.56 10.55 7.77
C LEU A 264 17.97 11.10 7.56
N GLU A 265 18.89 10.84 8.47
CA GLU A 265 20.30 11.26 8.34
C GLU A 265 20.97 10.60 7.14
N TYR A 266 20.68 9.33 6.90
CA TYR A 266 21.17 8.63 5.70
C TYR A 266 20.59 9.24 4.42
N PHE A 267 19.30 9.58 4.40
CA PHE A 267 18.68 10.26 3.26
C PHE A 267 19.27 11.65 3.01
N ASP A 268 19.62 12.38 4.08
CA ASP A 268 20.19 13.73 4.00
C ASP A 268 21.64 13.75 3.49
N SER A 269 22.40 12.66 3.69
CA SER A 269 23.83 12.57 3.33
C SER A 269 24.06 12.37 1.83
#